data_eb9b6187a10003b0006070a65a496b92
#
_entry.id   eb9b6187a10003b0006070a65a496b92
#
_cell.length_a   1.000
_cell.length_b   1.000
_cell.length_c   1.000
_cell.angle_alpha   90.00
_cell.angle_beta   90.00
_cell.angle_gamma   90.00
#
_symmetry.space_group_name_H-M   'P 1'
#
loop_
_entity.id
_entity.type
_entity.pdbx_description
1 polymer ?
#
loop_
_entity_poly.entity_id
_entity_poly.type
_entity_poly.pdbx_seq_one_letter_code
_entity_poly.pdbx_strand_id
1 'polypeptide(L)'
;MISKIPLADKPLSFSLSGDEGSIRGLAKRIIPCLDIRDGRTVKGINFESIRDAGDPVELAIIYSKMGADELVFLDITATIEKRKTLVELVKRIAANINIPFTVGGGISSVEDVAVLLKNGADKASVNTSAFKRPELLKELSYEFGSQCVVLAIDTKKEEDGEWYVYLNGGRTKTEMKTTAWASQAVELGAGEILLTSMNNDGTKNGFALDITATLSKTLPVPVIASGGAGTMEHFKEVFETGYADAALAASIFHYKEIEIPELKKYLAGQNIRVRL
;
A
#
# COMPACT_ATOMS: atom_id res chain seq x y z
N MET A 1 54.86 11.34 -20.95
CA MET A 1 54.67 11.98 -19.64
C MET A 1 53.19 12.23 -19.48
N ILE A 2 52.48 11.37 -18.69
CA ILE A 2 51.06 11.52 -18.43
C ILE A 2 50.97 12.04 -16.99
N SER A 3 50.50 13.27 -16.85
CA SER A 3 50.38 13.96 -15.56
C SER A 3 49.22 13.31 -14.77
N LYS A 4 49.52 12.86 -13.53
CA LYS A 4 48.61 12.38 -12.52
C LYS A 4 47.79 13.56 -11.99
N ILE A 5 46.45 13.45 -12.10
CA ILE A 5 45.50 14.31 -11.38
C ILE A 5 45.42 13.79 -9.94
N PRO A 6 45.58 14.61 -8.90
CA PRO A 6 45.42 14.17 -7.52
C PRO A 6 43.94 13.99 -7.18
N LEU A 7 43.58 12.80 -6.71
CA LEU A 7 42.31 12.51 -6.04
C LEU A 7 42.32 13.26 -4.70
N ALA A 8 41.40 14.19 -4.53
CA ALA A 8 41.16 14.85 -3.25
C ALA A 8 40.33 13.94 -2.34
N ASP A 9 41.02 13.27 -1.42
CA ASP A 9 40.41 12.63 -0.27
C ASP A 9 39.86 13.71 0.69
N LYS A 10 38.54 13.91 0.64
CA LYS A 10 37.77 14.42 1.77
C LYS A 10 36.47 13.62 1.85
N PRO A 11 36.25 12.84 2.92
CA PRO A 11 34.95 12.29 3.18
C PRO A 11 33.99 13.45 3.47
N LEU A 12 32.91 13.53 2.70
CA LEU A 12 31.78 14.40 3.01
C LEU A 12 31.16 13.90 4.32
N SER A 13 31.55 14.55 5.43
CA SER A 13 30.85 14.38 6.70
C SER A 13 29.49 15.08 6.60
N PHE A 14 28.45 14.34 6.29
CA PHE A 14 27.10 14.78 6.55
C PHE A 14 26.87 14.73 8.07
N SER A 15 26.85 15.89 8.73
CA SER A 15 26.38 15.96 10.10
C SER A 15 24.86 15.84 10.09
N LEU A 16 24.36 14.69 10.49
CA LEU A 16 22.96 14.48 10.85
C LEU A 16 22.76 15.10 12.25
N SER A 17 22.60 16.41 12.32
CA SER A 17 22.10 17.09 13.51
C SER A 17 20.59 17.31 13.32
N GLY A 18 19.78 16.59 14.09
CA GLY A 18 18.37 16.89 14.28
C GLY A 18 17.40 15.84 13.76
N ASP A 19 16.79 15.14 14.67
CA ASP A 19 15.63 14.25 14.60
C ASP A 19 15.86 12.81 14.11
N GLU A 20 16.11 11.95 15.07
CA GLU A 20 16.11 10.49 14.90
C GLU A 20 14.70 9.97 14.62
N GLY A 21 14.54 9.31 13.49
CA GLY A 21 13.43 8.37 13.22
C GLY A 21 12.43 8.75 12.15
N SER A 22 12.87 8.82 10.92
CA SER A 22 12.10 8.42 9.71
C SER A 22 12.93 8.77 8.48
N ILE A 23 12.64 8.16 7.34
CA ILE A 23 12.97 8.64 5.99
C ILE A 23 12.22 9.99 5.77
N ARG A 24 12.43 10.94 6.68
CA ARG A 24 11.62 12.12 6.98
C ARG A 24 11.92 13.30 6.07
N GLY A 25 11.94 13.06 4.78
CA GLY A 25 12.03 14.09 3.75
C GLY A 25 11.14 13.82 2.57
N LEU A 26 10.56 12.61 2.47
CA LEU A 26 9.71 12.23 1.36
C LEU A 26 8.28 12.74 1.55
N ALA A 27 7.61 13.10 0.45
CA ALA A 27 6.20 13.45 0.46
C ALA A 27 5.35 12.23 0.83
N LYS A 28 4.33 12.45 1.66
CA LYS A 28 3.34 11.43 2.01
C LYS A 28 2.45 11.15 0.81
N ARG A 29 2.07 9.89 0.61
CA ARG A 29 1.29 9.44 -0.55
C ARG A 29 -0.17 9.25 -0.17
N ILE A 30 -1.07 9.74 -1.03
CA ILE A 30 -2.52 9.50 -0.96
C ILE A 30 -2.87 8.48 -2.03
N ILE A 31 -3.39 7.33 -1.61
CA ILE A 31 -3.58 6.15 -2.44
C ILE A 31 -5.06 5.73 -2.48
N PRO A 32 -5.80 6.03 -3.55
CA PRO A 32 -7.11 5.40 -3.78
C PRO A 32 -6.98 3.90 -4.00
N CYS A 33 -7.86 3.11 -3.36
CA CYS A 33 -7.98 1.68 -3.55
C CYS A 33 -9.26 1.35 -4.31
N LEU A 34 -9.13 0.49 -5.32
CA LEU A 34 -10.24 -0.01 -6.14
C LEU A 34 -10.35 -1.52 -5.96
N ASP A 35 -11.40 -1.96 -5.28
CA ASP A 35 -11.74 -3.38 -5.19
C ASP A 35 -12.36 -3.83 -6.52
N ILE A 36 -11.79 -4.84 -7.15
CA ILE A 36 -12.21 -5.32 -8.47
C ILE A 36 -12.98 -6.65 -8.30
N ARG A 37 -14.16 -6.70 -8.89
CA ARG A 37 -14.97 -7.92 -9.01
C ARG A 37 -15.52 -8.02 -10.43
N ASP A 38 -15.22 -9.13 -11.09
CA ASP A 38 -15.68 -9.39 -12.47
C ASP A 38 -15.36 -8.24 -13.46
N GLY A 39 -14.17 -7.61 -13.30
CA GLY A 39 -13.72 -6.50 -14.14
C GLY A 39 -14.37 -5.15 -13.84
N ARG A 40 -15.17 -5.03 -12.80
CA ARG A 40 -15.82 -3.79 -12.34
C ARG A 40 -15.27 -3.37 -10.98
N THR A 41 -15.20 -2.06 -10.74
CA THR A 41 -14.93 -1.56 -9.40
C THR A 41 -16.16 -1.73 -8.54
N VAL A 42 -15.96 -2.28 -7.35
CA VAL A 42 -17.03 -2.53 -6.40
C VAL A 42 -16.66 -1.97 -5.03
N LYS A 43 -17.67 -1.67 -4.22
CA LYS A 43 -17.48 -1.33 -2.81
C LYS A 43 -18.56 -2.00 -1.96
N GLY A 44 -18.11 -2.67 -0.92
CA GLY A 44 -18.95 -3.24 0.13
C GLY A 44 -18.53 -2.72 1.50
N ILE A 45 -19.37 -2.91 2.51
CA ILE A 45 -19.02 -2.75 3.92
C ILE A 45 -18.74 -4.16 4.43
N ASN A 46 -17.55 -4.40 4.99
CA ASN A 46 -17.10 -5.72 5.45
C ASN A 46 -17.30 -6.86 4.43
N PHE A 47 -17.05 -6.57 3.13
CA PHE A 47 -17.28 -7.48 2.00
C PHE A 47 -18.74 -7.92 1.77
N GLU A 48 -19.70 -7.27 2.43
CA GLU A 48 -21.13 -7.46 2.26
C GLU A 48 -21.77 -6.26 1.54
N SER A 49 -22.99 -6.45 0.98
CA SER A 49 -23.74 -5.39 0.29
C SER A 49 -22.96 -4.68 -0.82
N ILE A 50 -22.26 -5.45 -1.64
CA ILE A 50 -21.39 -4.95 -2.71
C ILE A 50 -22.19 -4.12 -3.73
N ARG A 51 -21.77 -2.87 -3.95
CA ARG A 51 -22.32 -1.97 -4.96
C ARG A 51 -21.29 -1.71 -6.05
N ASP A 52 -21.75 -1.57 -7.29
CA ASP A 52 -20.91 -1.15 -8.43
C ASP A 52 -20.50 0.31 -8.24
N ALA A 53 -19.20 0.58 -8.29
CA ALA A 53 -18.62 1.93 -8.17
C ALA A 53 -18.14 2.49 -9.53
N GLY A 54 -18.23 1.70 -10.62
CA GLY A 54 -17.90 2.16 -11.97
C GLY A 54 -16.83 1.36 -12.70
N ASP A 55 -16.43 1.84 -13.88
CA ASP A 55 -15.33 1.25 -14.66
C ASP A 55 -13.99 1.59 -13.99
N PRO A 56 -13.13 0.59 -13.69
CA PRO A 56 -11.87 0.83 -12.99
C PRO A 56 -10.87 1.67 -13.80
N VAL A 57 -10.92 1.64 -15.13
CA VAL A 57 -10.05 2.47 -15.98
C VAL A 57 -10.48 3.93 -15.93
N GLU A 58 -11.78 4.21 -16.00
CA GLU A 58 -12.30 5.57 -15.87
C GLU A 58 -11.96 6.16 -14.50
N LEU A 59 -12.14 5.38 -13.43
CA LEU A 59 -11.78 5.82 -12.07
C LEU A 59 -10.27 6.04 -11.93
N ALA A 60 -9.44 5.18 -12.51
CA ALA A 60 -7.98 5.36 -12.51
C ALA A 60 -7.57 6.69 -13.18
N ILE A 61 -8.17 7.01 -14.34
CA ILE A 61 -7.94 8.27 -15.05
C ILE A 61 -8.37 9.47 -14.18
N ILE A 62 -9.54 9.37 -13.55
CA ILE A 62 -10.06 10.44 -12.69
C ILE A 62 -9.11 10.67 -11.52
N TYR A 63 -8.73 9.63 -10.77
CA TYR A 63 -7.85 9.77 -9.61
C TYR A 63 -6.45 10.24 -9.99
N SER A 64 -5.90 9.77 -11.11
CA SER A 64 -4.63 10.26 -11.62
C SER A 64 -4.70 11.77 -11.92
N LYS A 65 -5.76 12.25 -12.57
CA LYS A 65 -5.99 13.68 -12.84
C LYS A 65 -6.23 14.50 -11.58
N MET A 66 -6.84 13.90 -10.54
CA MET A 66 -7.05 14.53 -9.24
C MET A 66 -5.78 14.58 -8.38
N GLY A 67 -4.67 14.04 -8.89
CA GLY A 67 -3.37 14.09 -8.21
C GLY A 67 -3.19 13.00 -7.17
N ALA A 68 -3.83 11.82 -7.30
CA ALA A 68 -3.44 10.64 -6.54
C ALA A 68 -1.95 10.35 -6.76
N ASP A 69 -1.24 9.91 -5.72
CA ASP A 69 0.18 9.63 -5.82
C ASP A 69 0.47 8.23 -6.36
N GLU A 70 -0.46 7.32 -6.13
CA GLU A 70 -0.40 5.90 -6.50
C GLU A 70 -1.83 5.34 -6.47
N LEU A 71 -2.08 4.21 -7.16
CA LEU A 71 -3.35 3.48 -7.08
C LEU A 71 -3.11 2.04 -6.62
N VAL A 72 -4.11 1.46 -5.95
CA VAL A 72 -4.12 0.03 -5.60
C VAL A 72 -5.38 -0.61 -6.18
N PHE A 73 -5.21 -1.73 -6.88
CA PHE A 73 -6.29 -2.55 -7.42
C PHE A 73 -6.25 -3.91 -6.73
N LEU A 74 -7.32 -4.29 -6.05
CA LEU A 74 -7.43 -5.57 -5.36
C LEU A 74 -8.51 -6.43 -6.02
N ASP A 75 -8.11 -7.51 -6.70
CA ASP A 75 -9.05 -8.49 -7.22
C ASP A 75 -9.57 -9.37 -6.07
N ILE A 76 -10.84 -9.18 -5.73
CA ILE A 76 -11.50 -9.91 -4.63
C ILE A 76 -12.16 -11.21 -5.09
N THR A 77 -12.01 -11.61 -6.37
CA THR A 77 -12.69 -12.75 -6.97
C THR A 77 -11.76 -13.80 -7.60
N ALA A 78 -10.49 -13.78 -7.25
CA ALA A 78 -9.43 -14.53 -7.90
C ALA A 78 -9.77 -16.03 -8.16
N THR A 79 -10.13 -16.34 -9.41
CA THR A 79 -10.17 -17.68 -9.99
C THR A 79 -9.31 -17.72 -11.25
N ILE A 80 -8.92 -18.92 -11.72
CA ILE A 80 -8.02 -19.07 -12.88
C ILE A 80 -8.58 -18.39 -14.15
N GLU A 81 -9.86 -18.48 -14.40
CA GLU A 81 -10.50 -17.85 -15.57
C GLU A 81 -10.52 -16.32 -15.50
N LYS A 82 -10.57 -15.76 -14.31
CA LYS A 82 -10.62 -14.31 -14.05
C LYS A 82 -9.25 -13.64 -14.16
N ARG A 83 -8.14 -14.40 -14.08
CA ARG A 83 -6.78 -13.86 -14.29
C ARG A 83 -6.59 -13.21 -15.66
N LYS A 84 -7.17 -13.77 -16.72
CA LYS A 84 -7.10 -13.15 -18.06
C LYS A 84 -7.78 -11.78 -18.08
N THR A 85 -8.94 -11.68 -17.43
CA THR A 85 -9.68 -10.42 -17.31
C THR A 85 -8.87 -9.37 -16.54
N LEU A 86 -8.20 -9.77 -15.45
CA LEU A 86 -7.34 -8.89 -14.67
C LEU A 86 -6.13 -8.39 -15.49
N VAL A 87 -5.48 -9.26 -16.26
CA VAL A 87 -4.34 -8.87 -17.11
C VAL A 87 -4.74 -7.85 -18.18
N GLU A 88 -5.88 -8.07 -18.86
CA GLU A 88 -6.39 -7.11 -19.83
C GLU A 88 -6.78 -5.77 -19.17
N LEU A 89 -7.30 -5.81 -17.95
CA LEU A 89 -7.58 -4.61 -17.17
C LEU A 89 -6.28 -3.86 -16.85
N VAL A 90 -5.25 -4.56 -16.38
CA VAL A 90 -3.92 -3.99 -16.07
C VAL A 90 -3.34 -3.27 -17.29
N LYS A 91 -3.39 -3.87 -18.48
CA LYS A 91 -2.93 -3.24 -19.73
C LYS A 91 -3.70 -1.95 -20.03
N ARG A 92 -5.03 -1.98 -19.87
CA ARG A 92 -5.86 -0.80 -20.12
C ARG A 92 -5.56 0.32 -19.13
N ILE A 93 -5.33 0.00 -17.85
CA ILE A 93 -4.94 0.97 -16.83
C ILE A 93 -3.59 1.58 -17.17
N ALA A 94 -2.57 0.75 -17.40
CA ALA A 94 -1.21 1.18 -17.72
C ALA A 94 -1.13 2.10 -18.97
N ALA A 95 -2.02 1.86 -19.94
CA ALA A 95 -2.08 2.70 -21.15
C ALA A 95 -2.72 4.08 -20.92
N ASN A 96 -3.40 4.31 -19.77
CA ASN A 96 -4.22 5.50 -19.55
C ASN A 96 -3.79 6.37 -18.37
N ILE A 97 -2.88 5.90 -17.51
CA ILE A 97 -2.37 6.66 -16.35
C ILE A 97 -0.84 6.73 -16.38
N ASN A 98 -0.30 7.72 -15.68
CA ASN A 98 1.16 7.95 -15.56
C ASN A 98 1.64 7.96 -14.10
N ILE A 99 0.81 7.53 -13.17
CA ILE A 99 1.17 7.34 -11.77
C ILE A 99 1.35 5.84 -11.49
N PRO A 100 2.21 5.46 -10.54
CA PRO A 100 2.41 4.05 -10.19
C PRO A 100 1.13 3.38 -9.73
N PHE A 101 1.01 2.08 -9.96
CA PHE A 101 -0.07 1.30 -9.40
C PHE A 101 0.34 -0.10 -8.99
N THR A 102 -0.29 -0.56 -7.91
CA THR A 102 -0.12 -1.87 -7.32
C THR A 102 -1.32 -2.75 -7.66
N VAL A 103 -1.08 -4.00 -8.00
CA VAL A 103 -2.13 -5.01 -8.22
C VAL A 103 -2.02 -6.10 -7.17
N GLY A 104 -3.14 -6.42 -6.54
CA GLY A 104 -3.26 -7.49 -5.54
C GLY A 104 -4.47 -8.37 -5.79
N GLY A 105 -4.56 -9.45 -5.00
CA GLY A 105 -5.65 -10.42 -5.08
C GLY A 105 -5.26 -11.69 -5.85
N GLY A 106 -5.36 -12.84 -5.16
CA GLY A 106 -5.13 -14.17 -5.73
C GLY A 106 -3.73 -14.49 -6.26
N ILE A 107 -2.76 -13.64 -6.03
CA ILE A 107 -1.36 -13.82 -6.43
C ILE A 107 -0.72 -14.90 -5.55
N SER A 108 -0.13 -15.93 -6.16
CA SER A 108 0.41 -17.10 -5.45
C SER A 108 1.73 -17.63 -5.98
N SER A 109 2.24 -17.08 -7.08
CA SER A 109 3.49 -17.53 -7.71
C SER A 109 4.28 -16.36 -8.31
N VAL A 110 5.55 -16.64 -8.64
CA VAL A 110 6.43 -15.71 -9.37
C VAL A 110 5.86 -15.41 -10.76
N GLU A 111 5.28 -16.40 -11.42
CA GLU A 111 4.68 -16.28 -12.74
C GLU A 111 3.48 -15.34 -12.74
N ASP A 112 2.65 -15.38 -11.69
CA ASP A 112 1.53 -14.45 -11.52
C ASP A 112 2.02 -13.00 -11.52
N VAL A 113 3.08 -12.72 -10.74
CA VAL A 113 3.68 -11.38 -10.64
C VAL A 113 4.34 -10.97 -11.95
N ALA A 114 5.13 -11.87 -12.57
CA ALA A 114 5.77 -11.62 -13.86
C ALA A 114 4.77 -11.16 -14.93
N VAL A 115 3.62 -11.81 -15.00
CA VAL A 115 2.56 -11.43 -15.95
C VAL A 115 2.01 -10.03 -15.66
N LEU A 116 1.77 -9.69 -14.39
CA LEU A 116 1.23 -8.36 -14.03
C LEU A 116 2.24 -7.25 -14.33
N LEU A 117 3.50 -7.40 -13.91
CA LEU A 117 4.55 -6.40 -14.15
C LEU A 117 4.84 -6.23 -15.65
N LYS A 118 4.90 -7.33 -16.42
CA LYS A 118 5.07 -7.28 -17.89
C LYS A 118 3.94 -6.53 -18.59
N ASN A 119 2.75 -6.49 -18.00
CA ASN A 119 1.59 -5.80 -18.57
C ASN A 119 1.36 -4.40 -17.98
N GLY A 120 2.32 -3.89 -17.22
CA GLY A 120 2.40 -2.49 -16.83
C GLY A 120 2.07 -2.17 -15.37
N ALA A 121 1.81 -3.17 -14.52
CA ALA A 121 1.78 -2.91 -13.07
C ALA A 121 3.19 -2.57 -12.56
N ASP A 122 3.30 -1.64 -11.62
CA ASP A 122 4.58 -1.27 -11.01
C ASP A 122 4.92 -2.17 -9.83
N LYS A 123 3.91 -2.62 -9.09
CA LYS A 123 4.05 -3.46 -7.91
C LYS A 123 2.98 -4.55 -7.87
N ALA A 124 3.30 -5.63 -7.18
CA ALA A 124 2.36 -6.70 -6.86
C ALA A 124 2.19 -6.83 -5.35
N SER A 125 0.93 -6.97 -4.89
CA SER A 125 0.61 -7.16 -3.49
C SER A 125 0.24 -8.60 -3.20
N VAL A 126 0.99 -9.23 -2.27
CA VAL A 126 0.77 -10.60 -1.79
C VAL A 126 0.33 -10.57 -0.32
N ASN A 127 -0.54 -11.51 0.07
CA ASN A 127 -1.08 -11.62 1.42
C ASN A 127 -1.02 -13.10 1.89
N THR A 128 -2.13 -13.81 1.89
CA THR A 128 -2.27 -15.19 2.37
C THR A 128 -1.27 -16.18 1.75
N SER A 129 -0.94 -16.01 0.48
CA SER A 129 0.05 -16.86 -0.22
C SER A 129 1.46 -16.71 0.37
N ALA A 130 1.88 -15.49 0.64
CA ALA A 130 3.15 -15.20 1.28
C ALA A 130 3.21 -15.72 2.72
N PHE A 131 2.12 -15.61 3.48
CA PHE A 131 2.05 -16.17 4.83
C PHE A 131 2.18 -17.70 4.83
N LYS A 132 1.50 -18.38 3.89
CA LYS A 132 1.56 -19.85 3.76
C LYS A 132 2.88 -20.36 3.21
N ARG A 133 3.57 -19.56 2.40
CA ARG A 133 4.87 -19.85 1.78
C ARG A 133 5.74 -18.60 1.82
N PRO A 134 6.41 -18.32 2.95
CA PRO A 134 7.23 -17.12 3.12
C PRO A 134 8.37 -16.97 2.09
N GLU A 135 8.88 -18.07 1.58
CA GLU A 135 9.90 -18.12 0.51
C GLU A 135 9.45 -17.39 -0.76
N LEU A 136 8.14 -17.28 -0.99
CA LEU A 136 7.60 -16.52 -2.11
C LEU A 136 8.10 -15.06 -2.12
N LEU A 137 8.22 -14.42 -0.94
CA LEU A 137 8.73 -13.04 -0.84
C LEU A 137 10.18 -12.95 -1.32
N LYS A 138 11.01 -13.93 -0.94
CA LYS A 138 12.40 -14.01 -1.35
C LYS A 138 12.54 -14.23 -2.86
N GLU A 139 11.74 -15.13 -3.42
CA GLU A 139 11.72 -15.38 -4.86
C GLU A 139 11.30 -14.14 -5.65
N LEU A 140 10.21 -13.45 -5.20
CA LEU A 140 9.72 -12.24 -5.84
C LEU A 140 10.74 -11.10 -5.76
N SER A 141 11.36 -10.89 -4.60
CA SER A 141 12.35 -9.82 -4.42
C SER A 141 13.63 -10.10 -5.20
N TYR A 142 14.02 -11.36 -5.36
CA TYR A 142 15.17 -11.74 -6.17
C TYR A 142 14.92 -11.51 -7.67
N GLU A 143 13.73 -11.86 -8.17
CA GLU A 143 13.41 -11.77 -9.59
C GLU A 143 13.09 -10.33 -10.03
N PHE A 144 12.34 -9.57 -9.22
CA PHE A 144 11.80 -8.26 -9.62
C PHE A 144 12.34 -7.08 -8.80
N GLY A 145 13.10 -7.36 -7.74
CA GLY A 145 13.51 -6.35 -6.76
C GLY A 145 12.44 -6.14 -5.68
N SER A 146 12.88 -5.86 -4.45
CA SER A 146 11.99 -5.65 -3.30
C SER A 146 10.99 -4.51 -3.51
N GLN A 147 11.36 -3.46 -4.26
CA GLN A 147 10.48 -2.32 -4.58
C GLN A 147 9.19 -2.70 -5.33
N CYS A 148 9.17 -3.87 -5.99
CA CYS A 148 7.97 -4.39 -6.66
C CYS A 148 7.09 -5.26 -5.75
N VAL A 149 7.55 -5.57 -4.52
CA VAL A 149 6.88 -6.52 -3.61
C VAL A 149 6.21 -5.78 -2.46
N VAL A 150 4.89 -5.74 -2.47
CA VAL A 150 4.08 -5.21 -1.38
C VAL A 150 3.51 -6.37 -0.57
N LEU A 151 3.81 -6.43 0.73
CA LEU A 151 3.14 -7.36 1.62
C LEU A 151 1.87 -6.71 2.18
N ALA A 152 0.69 -7.23 1.82
CA ALA A 152 -0.55 -6.87 2.47
C ALA A 152 -0.75 -7.71 3.74
N ILE A 153 -1.12 -7.04 4.83
CA ILE A 153 -1.41 -7.66 6.13
C ILE A 153 -2.79 -7.19 6.58
N ASP A 154 -3.74 -8.12 6.65
CA ASP A 154 -4.98 -7.89 7.39
C ASP A 154 -4.69 -8.15 8.86
N THR A 155 -4.94 -7.17 9.72
CA THR A 155 -4.63 -7.25 11.15
C THR A 155 -5.82 -6.86 12.01
N LYS A 156 -5.92 -7.50 13.16
CA LYS A 156 -6.96 -7.21 14.16
C LYS A 156 -6.37 -7.18 15.55
N LYS A 157 -6.77 -6.16 16.32
CA LYS A 157 -6.48 -6.08 17.75
C LYS A 157 -7.48 -6.94 18.50
N GLU A 158 -6.96 -7.89 19.27
CA GLU A 158 -7.75 -8.81 20.07
C GLU A 158 -7.93 -8.33 21.51
N GLU A 159 -8.69 -9.05 22.30
CA GLU A 159 -9.03 -8.71 23.70
C GLU A 159 -7.81 -8.66 24.63
N ASP A 160 -6.74 -9.39 24.30
CA ASP A 160 -5.45 -9.36 25.00
C ASP A 160 -4.62 -8.09 24.71
N GLY A 161 -5.14 -7.20 23.86
CA GLY A 161 -4.49 -5.96 23.45
C GLY A 161 -3.44 -6.11 22.35
N GLU A 162 -3.19 -7.31 21.86
CA GLU A 162 -2.20 -7.62 20.84
C GLU A 162 -2.81 -7.63 19.44
N TRP A 163 -1.97 -7.37 18.42
CA TRP A 163 -2.35 -7.37 17.03
C TRP A 163 -1.94 -8.67 16.35
N TYR A 164 -2.91 -9.36 15.76
CA TYR A 164 -2.71 -10.65 15.06
C TYR A 164 -3.00 -10.55 13.59
N VAL A 165 -2.26 -11.36 12.82
CA VAL A 165 -2.45 -11.50 11.37
C VAL A 165 -3.70 -12.34 11.09
N TYR A 166 -4.48 -11.87 10.13
CA TYR A 166 -5.64 -12.58 9.58
C TYR A 166 -5.41 -12.92 8.11
N LEU A 167 -5.93 -14.05 7.69
CA LEU A 167 -5.79 -14.57 6.32
C LEU A 167 -7.14 -14.63 5.63
N ASN A 168 -7.10 -14.93 4.32
CA ASN A 168 -8.30 -15.16 3.50
C ASN A 168 -9.30 -13.99 3.55
N GLY A 169 -8.81 -12.75 3.46
CA GLY A 169 -9.64 -11.54 3.56
C GLY A 169 -10.28 -11.39 4.93
N GLY A 170 -9.50 -11.59 6.00
CA GLY A 170 -9.94 -11.41 7.38
C GLY A 170 -10.75 -12.56 8.00
N ARG A 171 -10.91 -13.68 7.28
CA ARG A 171 -11.77 -14.80 7.73
C ARG A 171 -11.08 -15.80 8.65
N THR A 172 -9.75 -15.83 8.65
CA THR A 172 -8.98 -16.86 9.38
C THR A 172 -7.96 -16.18 10.28
N LYS A 173 -8.18 -16.21 11.59
CA LYS A 173 -7.22 -15.77 12.60
C LYS A 173 -6.00 -16.69 12.59
N THR A 174 -4.81 -16.12 12.79
CA THR A 174 -3.57 -16.87 13.06
C THR A 174 -3.08 -16.57 14.47
N GLU A 175 -2.11 -17.35 14.93
CA GLU A 175 -1.40 -17.07 16.20
C GLU A 175 -0.18 -16.13 16.00
N MET A 176 0.04 -15.67 14.77
CA MET A 176 1.17 -14.82 14.43
C MET A 176 0.87 -13.37 14.77
N LYS A 177 1.71 -12.74 15.58
CA LYS A 177 1.65 -11.30 15.84
C LYS A 177 2.02 -10.51 14.58
N THR A 178 1.29 -9.42 14.33
CA THR A 178 1.50 -8.58 13.15
C THR A 178 2.92 -8.03 13.05
N THR A 179 3.51 -7.60 14.17
CA THR A 179 4.88 -7.09 14.22
C THR A 179 5.91 -8.14 13.84
N ALA A 180 5.76 -9.37 14.34
CA ALA A 180 6.65 -10.48 14.04
C ALA A 180 6.59 -10.87 12.55
N TRP A 181 5.38 -10.99 11.99
CA TRP A 181 5.22 -11.30 10.57
C TRP A 181 5.76 -10.19 9.66
N ALA A 182 5.48 -8.92 9.97
CA ALA A 182 5.97 -7.81 9.18
C ALA A 182 7.50 -7.75 9.16
N SER A 183 8.17 -7.95 10.30
CA SER A 183 9.64 -8.02 10.38
C SER A 183 10.20 -9.18 9.56
N GLN A 184 9.67 -10.38 9.73
CA GLN A 184 10.08 -11.55 8.96
C GLN A 184 9.92 -11.34 7.45
N ALA A 185 8.81 -10.75 7.04
CA ALA A 185 8.54 -10.52 5.63
C ALA A 185 9.50 -9.50 4.99
N VAL A 186 9.88 -8.46 5.74
CA VAL A 186 10.88 -7.48 5.28
C VAL A 186 12.26 -8.13 5.15
N GLU A 187 12.66 -9.00 6.09
CA GLU A 187 13.89 -9.79 5.99
C GLU A 187 13.88 -10.70 4.76
N LEU A 188 12.72 -11.20 4.36
CA LEU A 188 12.52 -12.02 3.17
C LEU A 188 12.39 -11.23 1.86
N GLY A 189 12.39 -9.88 1.92
CA GLY A 189 12.46 -9.05 0.75
C GLY A 189 11.18 -8.28 0.40
N ALA A 190 10.18 -8.22 1.30
CA ALA A 190 9.07 -7.28 1.13
C ALA A 190 9.62 -5.85 1.18
N GLY A 191 9.34 -5.06 0.14
CA GLY A 191 9.82 -3.69 0.02
C GLY A 191 8.83 -2.63 0.51
N GLU A 192 7.59 -3.03 0.83
CA GLU A 192 6.54 -2.15 1.34
C GLU A 192 5.49 -2.97 2.10
N ILE A 193 4.91 -2.41 3.16
CA ILE A 193 3.82 -3.02 3.93
C ILE A 193 2.51 -2.26 3.69
N LEU A 194 1.48 -2.97 3.23
CA LEU A 194 0.11 -2.49 3.19
C LEU A 194 -0.64 -3.05 4.41
N LEU A 195 -0.82 -2.23 5.43
CA LEU A 195 -1.40 -2.61 6.72
C LEU A 195 -2.87 -2.25 6.79
N THR A 196 -3.77 -3.23 6.76
CA THR A 196 -5.22 -3.01 6.88
C THR A 196 -5.71 -3.41 8.28
N SER A 197 -6.20 -2.45 9.06
CA SER A 197 -6.85 -2.70 10.35
C SER A 197 -8.30 -3.12 10.15
N MET A 198 -8.62 -4.35 10.52
CA MET A 198 -9.99 -4.88 10.48
C MET A 198 -10.91 -4.23 11.52
N ASN A 199 -10.36 -3.75 12.64
CA ASN A 199 -11.14 -3.03 13.66
C ASN A 199 -11.65 -1.68 13.14
N ASN A 200 -10.90 -1.06 12.21
CA ASN A 200 -11.17 0.27 11.71
C ASN A 200 -11.81 0.26 10.32
N ASP A 201 -11.60 -0.80 9.51
CA ASP A 201 -12.07 -0.82 8.13
C ASP A 201 -13.58 -0.67 8.01
N GLY A 202 -14.00 0.26 7.14
CA GLY A 202 -15.41 0.62 6.93
C GLY A 202 -16.05 1.48 8.02
N THR A 203 -15.38 1.72 9.17
CA THR A 203 -15.96 2.45 10.31
C THR A 203 -15.94 3.97 10.16
N LYS A 204 -15.01 4.51 9.36
CA LYS A 204 -14.72 5.96 9.24
C LYS A 204 -14.29 6.63 10.56
N ASN A 205 -13.77 5.86 11.53
CA ASN A 205 -13.38 6.34 12.86
C ASN A 205 -11.88 6.60 13.01
N GLY A 206 -11.15 6.70 11.90
CA GLY A 206 -9.70 6.89 11.88
C GLY A 206 -8.92 5.60 11.69
N PHE A 207 -7.65 5.75 11.33
CA PHE A 207 -6.72 4.63 11.14
C PHE A 207 -6.25 4.04 12.48
N ALA A 208 -5.75 2.81 12.46
CA ALA A 208 -5.14 2.17 13.64
C ALA A 208 -3.75 2.76 13.90
N LEU A 209 -3.66 3.84 14.67
CA LEU A 209 -2.44 4.62 14.86
C LEU A 209 -1.34 3.85 15.59
N ASP A 210 -1.68 3.05 16.61
CA ASP A 210 -0.73 2.34 17.48
C ASP A 210 0.09 1.29 16.70
N ILE A 211 -0.56 0.40 15.98
CA ILE A 211 0.14 -0.62 15.18
C ILE A 211 0.86 0.00 13.98
N THR A 212 0.26 1.01 13.33
CA THR A 212 0.90 1.72 12.22
C THR A 212 2.19 2.38 12.70
N ALA A 213 2.16 3.11 13.82
CA ALA A 213 3.34 3.74 14.41
C ALA A 213 4.41 2.72 14.82
N THR A 214 4.00 1.59 15.37
CA THR A 214 4.93 0.52 15.75
C THR A 214 5.68 0.01 14.53
N LEU A 215 4.99 -0.33 13.44
CA LEU A 215 5.64 -0.82 12.22
C LEU A 215 6.48 0.27 11.54
N SER A 216 5.95 1.49 11.41
CA SER A 216 6.66 2.59 10.76
C SER A 216 7.95 3.00 11.47
N LYS A 217 8.05 2.79 12.78
CA LYS A 217 9.26 3.08 13.57
C LYS A 217 10.29 1.95 13.56
N THR A 218 9.83 0.72 13.38
CA THR A 218 10.69 -0.46 13.53
C THR A 218 11.16 -1.05 12.20
N LEU A 219 10.40 -0.84 11.12
CA LEU A 219 10.73 -1.38 9.82
C LEU A 219 11.50 -0.38 8.94
N PRO A 220 12.49 -0.84 8.16
CA PRO A 220 13.24 0.00 7.22
C PRO A 220 12.53 0.24 5.87
N VAL A 221 11.27 -0.18 5.74
CA VAL A 221 10.46 -0.07 4.52
C VAL A 221 9.23 0.79 4.76
N PRO A 222 8.66 1.41 3.72
CA PRO A 222 7.44 2.21 3.84
C PRO A 222 6.25 1.39 4.36
N VAL A 223 5.40 2.06 5.15
CA VAL A 223 4.14 1.52 5.65
C VAL A 223 2.97 2.34 5.08
N ILE A 224 2.05 1.65 4.40
CA ILE A 224 0.78 2.18 3.91
C ILE A 224 -0.30 1.83 4.94
N ALA A 225 -0.89 2.83 5.57
CA ALA A 225 -2.02 2.64 6.48
C ALA A 225 -3.33 2.47 5.69
N SER A 226 -4.12 1.48 6.06
CA SER A 226 -5.41 1.14 5.43
C SER A 226 -6.47 0.78 6.47
N GLY A 227 -7.73 1.16 6.18
CA GLY A 227 -8.88 0.93 7.04
C GLY A 227 -9.14 2.05 8.02
N GLY A 228 -10.35 2.64 7.96
CA GLY A 228 -10.84 3.62 8.93
C GLY A 228 -10.84 5.09 8.47
N ALA A 229 -10.35 5.42 7.29
CA ALA A 229 -10.40 6.78 6.76
C ALA A 229 -11.83 7.31 6.67
N GLY A 230 -12.09 8.49 7.25
CA GLY A 230 -13.42 9.12 7.25
C GLY A 230 -13.37 10.64 7.12
N THR A 231 -12.33 11.29 7.64
CA THR A 231 -12.16 12.75 7.59
C THR A 231 -10.74 13.12 7.18
N MET A 232 -10.50 14.37 6.78
CA MET A 232 -9.15 14.86 6.45
C MET A 232 -8.23 14.83 7.68
N GLU A 233 -8.76 15.03 8.89
CA GLU A 233 -8.00 14.95 10.13
C GLU A 233 -7.44 13.55 10.36
N HIS A 234 -8.14 12.48 10.01
CA HIS A 234 -7.64 11.11 10.12
C HIS A 234 -6.35 10.90 9.29
N PHE A 235 -6.25 11.54 8.11
CA PHE A 235 -5.02 11.51 7.31
C PHE A 235 -3.88 12.26 7.99
N LYS A 236 -4.17 13.42 8.59
CA LYS A 236 -3.18 14.14 9.37
C LYS A 236 -2.67 13.29 10.54
N GLU A 237 -3.59 12.74 11.33
CA GLU A 237 -3.24 11.90 12.50
C GLU A 237 -2.39 10.68 12.12
N VAL A 238 -2.70 9.98 11.02
CA VAL A 238 -1.92 8.81 10.60
C VAL A 238 -0.52 9.18 10.13
N PHE A 239 -0.33 10.38 9.57
CA PHE A 239 1.00 10.86 9.16
C PHE A 239 1.82 11.42 10.31
N GLU A 240 1.21 12.12 11.27
CA GLU A 240 1.90 12.72 12.42
C GLU A 240 2.09 11.74 13.57
N THR A 241 1.04 11.01 13.94
CA THR A 241 1.03 10.09 15.09
C THR A 241 1.29 8.65 14.68
N GLY A 242 0.70 8.21 13.56
CA GLY A 242 0.91 6.86 12.99
C GLY A 242 2.23 6.73 12.23
N TYR A 243 2.87 7.84 11.87
CA TYR A 243 4.11 7.89 11.09
C TYR A 243 4.04 7.16 9.75
N ALA A 244 2.85 6.89 9.21
CA ALA A 244 2.69 6.23 7.93
C ALA A 244 3.39 7.00 6.79
N ASP A 245 3.85 6.27 5.78
CA ASP A 245 4.45 6.85 4.57
C ASP A 245 3.40 7.09 3.49
N ALA A 246 2.29 6.37 3.58
CA ALA A 246 1.13 6.52 2.74
C ALA A 246 -0.16 6.20 3.49
N ALA A 247 -1.28 6.75 3.02
CA ALA A 247 -2.60 6.43 3.49
C ALA A 247 -3.48 5.99 2.32
N LEU A 248 -4.09 4.82 2.47
CA LEU A 248 -4.96 4.20 1.49
C LEU A 248 -6.41 4.33 1.94
N ALA A 249 -7.27 4.76 1.02
CA ALA A 249 -8.71 4.82 1.25
C ALA A 249 -9.49 4.50 -0.03
N ALA A 250 -10.73 4.06 0.12
CA ALA A 250 -11.62 3.67 -0.97
C ALA A 250 -12.92 4.47 -0.96
N SER A 251 -13.84 4.16 -0.05
CA SER A 251 -15.22 4.66 -0.06
C SER A 251 -15.34 6.18 -0.05
N ILE A 252 -14.54 6.87 0.75
CA ILE A 252 -14.58 8.34 0.85
C ILE A 252 -14.23 9.04 -0.47
N PHE A 253 -13.36 8.43 -1.29
CA PHE A 253 -13.03 8.92 -2.62
C PHE A 253 -14.09 8.50 -3.65
N HIS A 254 -14.55 7.25 -3.62
CA HIS A 254 -15.57 6.75 -4.55
C HIS A 254 -16.90 7.51 -4.42
N TYR A 255 -17.28 7.84 -3.19
CA TYR A 255 -18.53 8.58 -2.92
C TYR A 255 -18.34 10.10 -2.89
N LYS A 256 -17.12 10.58 -3.25
CA LYS A 256 -16.78 12.02 -3.29
C LYS A 256 -17.04 12.74 -1.95
N GLU A 257 -16.86 12.05 -0.85
CA GLU A 257 -16.96 12.65 0.48
C GLU A 257 -15.75 13.53 0.78
N ILE A 258 -14.58 13.17 0.22
CA ILE A 258 -13.33 13.93 0.27
C ILE A 258 -12.72 13.92 -1.14
N GLU A 259 -12.40 15.09 -1.65
CA GLU A 259 -11.67 15.27 -2.90
C GLU A 259 -10.16 15.25 -2.65
N ILE A 260 -9.38 14.50 -3.46
CA ILE A 260 -7.92 14.36 -3.27
C ILE A 260 -7.19 15.72 -3.29
N PRO A 261 -7.51 16.66 -4.21
CA PRO A 261 -6.86 17.97 -4.21
C PRO A 261 -7.12 18.78 -2.94
N GLU A 262 -8.33 18.69 -2.38
CA GLU A 262 -8.72 19.38 -1.13
C GLU A 262 -7.99 18.76 0.06
N LEU A 263 -7.93 17.42 0.14
CA LEU A 263 -7.18 16.71 1.17
C LEU A 263 -5.70 17.12 1.14
N LYS A 264 -5.07 17.16 -0.02
CA LYS A 264 -3.66 17.52 -0.15
C LYS A 264 -3.41 18.99 0.23
N LYS A 265 -4.30 19.91 -0.15
CA LYS A 265 -4.24 21.30 0.30
C LYS A 265 -4.36 21.42 1.82
N TYR A 266 -5.30 20.68 2.42
CA TYR A 266 -5.46 20.62 3.87
C TYR A 266 -4.17 20.12 4.54
N LEU A 267 -3.62 18.99 4.10
CA LEU A 267 -2.40 18.41 4.66
C LEU A 267 -1.19 19.34 4.52
N ALA A 268 -1.03 20.00 3.37
CA ALA A 268 0.01 21.00 3.16
C ALA A 268 -0.14 22.19 4.13
N GLY A 269 -1.39 22.63 4.38
CA GLY A 269 -1.69 23.66 5.37
C GLY A 269 -1.39 23.25 6.82
N GLN A 270 -1.31 21.95 7.09
CA GLN A 270 -0.88 21.36 8.37
C GLN A 270 0.63 21.03 8.41
N ASN A 271 1.44 21.56 7.48
CA ASN A 271 2.87 21.29 7.34
C ASN A 271 3.24 19.82 7.02
N ILE A 272 2.30 19.02 6.55
CA ILE A 272 2.57 17.66 6.06
C ILE A 272 2.98 17.75 4.60
N ARG A 273 4.16 17.23 4.27
CA ARG A 273 4.66 17.24 2.90
C ARG A 273 3.84 16.30 2.02
N VAL A 274 3.18 16.84 1.02
CA VAL A 274 2.46 16.13 -0.04
C VAL A 274 2.81 16.73 -1.40
N ARG A 275 2.63 15.99 -2.48
CA ARG A 275 2.72 16.52 -3.85
C ARG A 275 1.38 17.18 -4.19
N LEU A 276 1.39 18.45 -4.55
CA LEU A 276 0.19 19.20 -4.99
C LEU A 276 0.01 19.10 -6.50
#